data_fc595493ec3ed3d7cf314c692fc5dbd2
#
_entry.id   fc595493ec3ed3d7cf314c692fc5dbd2
#
_cell.length_a   1.000
_cell.length_b   1.000
_cell.length_c   1.000
_cell.angle_alpha   90.00
_cell.angle_beta   90.00
_cell.angle_gamma   90.00
#
_symmetry.space_group_name_H-M   'P 1'
#
loop_
_entity.id
_entity.type
_entity.pdbx_description
1 polymer ?
#
loop_
_entity_poly.entity_id
_entity_poly.type
_entity_poly.pdbx_seq_one_letter_code
_entity_poly.pdbx_strand_id
1 'polypeptide(L)'
;PSSNYWSHKVGTPGKAPTHTPQEIEAHAGAGLVGDRFYEFKENYQGQVSFMELEALEELKKMGGSEVSNSVFRRNIIISGVDPLILIGKEFKIGTAKFKGCVDCTPCAWMDFAAGDGAFNWLNENNKGGLRAQILESGTMKIGDSLTILT
;
A
#
# COMPACT_ATOMS: atom_id res chain seq x y z
N PRO A 1 -5.99 -4.97 0.83
CA PRO A 1 -6.17 -6.27 0.19
C PRO A 1 -5.14 -7.30 0.63
N SER A 2 -5.57 -8.53 0.76
CA SER A 2 -4.70 -9.63 1.08
C SER A 2 -3.77 -9.94 -0.10
N SER A 3 -2.55 -10.34 0.19
CA SER A 3 -1.60 -10.79 -0.83
C SER A 3 -1.17 -12.21 -0.56
N ASN A 4 -1.09 -12.99 -1.63
CA ASN A 4 -0.66 -14.37 -1.57
C ASN A 4 0.86 -14.57 -1.73
N TYR A 5 1.61 -13.51 -1.94
CA TYR A 5 3.05 -13.60 -2.13
C TYR A 5 3.77 -13.39 -0.80
N TRP A 6 4.14 -14.48 -0.19
CA TRP A 6 4.64 -14.48 1.18
C TRP A 6 6.16 -14.50 1.29
N SER A 7 6.86 -15.10 0.35
CA SER A 7 8.27 -15.45 0.52
C SER A 7 9.28 -14.50 -0.11
N HIS A 8 8.89 -13.36 -0.63
CA HIS A 8 9.75 -12.44 -1.38
C HIS A 8 10.48 -13.05 -2.58
N LYS A 9 10.14 -14.27 -2.95
CA LYS A 9 10.68 -14.87 -4.19
C LYS A 9 10.07 -14.19 -5.38
N VAL A 10 10.94 -13.81 -6.33
CA VAL A 10 10.50 -13.25 -7.60
C VAL A 10 9.96 -14.38 -8.49
N GLY A 11 8.85 -14.14 -9.15
CA GLY A 11 8.36 -14.97 -10.24
C GLY A 11 7.19 -15.90 -9.92
N THR A 12 7.07 -16.44 -8.73
CA THR A 12 5.98 -17.37 -8.40
C THR A 12 5.05 -16.80 -7.33
N PRO A 13 3.86 -16.31 -7.72
CA PRO A 13 2.88 -15.88 -6.72
C PRO A 13 2.35 -17.07 -5.92
N GLY A 14 1.88 -16.80 -4.71
CA GLY A 14 1.16 -17.80 -3.93
C GLY A 14 -0.21 -18.11 -4.51
N LYS A 15 -0.99 -18.92 -3.79
CA LYS A 15 -2.28 -19.43 -4.28
C LYS A 15 -3.50 -18.68 -3.74
N ALA A 16 -3.35 -17.90 -2.67
CA ALA A 16 -4.45 -17.15 -2.10
C ALA A 16 -4.82 -15.96 -2.99
N PRO A 17 -6.10 -15.66 -3.21
CA PRO A 17 -6.50 -14.55 -4.07
C PRO A 17 -6.22 -13.20 -3.42
N THR A 18 -6.00 -12.18 -4.24
CA THR A 18 -5.98 -10.79 -3.81
C THR A 18 -7.37 -10.19 -3.98
N HIS A 19 -7.89 -9.59 -2.91
CA HIS A 19 -9.21 -8.97 -2.91
C HIS A 19 -9.09 -7.45 -2.96
N THR A 20 -9.99 -6.80 -3.69
CA THR A 20 -10.07 -5.34 -3.80
C THR A 20 -11.45 -4.86 -3.37
N PRO A 21 -11.77 -4.88 -2.06
CA PRO A 21 -13.07 -4.49 -1.57
C PRO A 21 -13.32 -2.98 -1.73
N GLN A 22 -14.61 -2.60 -1.80
CA GLN A 22 -15.02 -1.19 -1.87
C GLN A 22 -14.88 -0.48 -0.53
N GLU A 23 -14.97 -1.22 0.55
CA GLU A 23 -14.86 -0.72 1.91
C GLU A 23 -13.98 -1.66 2.72
N ILE A 24 -13.18 -1.11 3.61
CA ILE A 24 -12.29 -1.89 4.46
C ILE A 24 -12.30 -1.35 5.88
N GLU A 25 -12.20 -2.26 6.83
CA GLU A 25 -12.15 -1.94 8.25
C GLU A 25 -10.70 -1.98 8.75
N ALA A 26 -10.29 -0.95 9.46
CA ALA A 26 -8.98 -0.82 10.07
C ALA A 26 -9.10 -0.94 11.59
N HIS A 27 -8.28 -1.78 12.21
CA HIS A 27 -8.26 -1.95 13.65
C HIS A 27 -6.94 -1.44 14.22
N ALA A 28 -7.02 -0.49 15.15
CA ALA A 28 -5.85 0.04 15.83
C ALA A 28 -5.08 -1.08 16.53
N GLY A 29 -3.76 -1.10 16.33
CA GLY A 29 -2.89 -2.13 16.92
C GLY A 29 -2.88 -3.47 16.20
N ALA A 30 -3.83 -3.75 15.32
CA ALA A 30 -3.97 -5.05 14.66
C ALA A 30 -3.68 -5.01 13.15
N GLY A 31 -4.33 -4.12 12.41
CA GLY A 31 -4.16 -4.03 10.97
C GLY A 31 -5.49 -3.89 10.23
N LEU A 32 -5.46 -4.15 8.93
CA LEU A 32 -6.66 -4.16 8.09
C LEU A 32 -7.32 -5.53 8.15
N VAL A 33 -8.63 -5.55 8.40
CA VAL A 33 -9.39 -6.80 8.46
C VAL A 33 -9.33 -7.51 7.12
N GLY A 34 -8.96 -8.78 7.14
CA GLY A 34 -8.81 -9.59 5.94
C GLY A 34 -7.45 -9.50 5.24
N ASP A 35 -6.56 -8.67 5.72
CA ASP A 35 -5.19 -8.61 5.22
C ASP A 35 -4.30 -9.65 5.92
N ARG A 36 -3.30 -10.18 5.18
CA ARG A 36 -2.40 -11.20 5.73
C ARG A 36 -1.54 -10.70 6.89
N PHE A 37 -1.34 -9.39 7.01
CA PHE A 37 -0.59 -8.78 8.10
C PHE A 37 -1.46 -8.40 9.29
N TYR A 38 -2.75 -8.75 9.27
CA TYR A 38 -3.62 -8.55 10.42
C TYR A 38 -3.10 -9.36 11.61
N GLU A 39 -2.89 -8.68 12.73
CA GLU A 39 -2.30 -9.25 13.94
C GLU A 39 -0.92 -9.91 13.72
N PHE A 40 -0.17 -9.43 12.72
CA PHE A 40 1.14 -9.99 12.39
C PHE A 40 2.13 -9.86 13.55
N LYS A 41 2.20 -8.69 14.18
CA LYS A 41 2.94 -8.49 15.43
C LYS A 41 2.49 -7.20 16.11
N GLU A 42 2.70 -7.14 17.43
CA GLU A 42 2.39 -5.97 18.23
C GLU A 42 3.24 -4.76 17.80
N ASN A 43 2.61 -3.58 17.78
CA ASN A 43 3.25 -2.31 17.40
C ASN A 43 3.94 -2.31 16.04
N TYR A 44 3.42 -3.10 15.11
CA TYR A 44 3.99 -3.19 13.78
C TYR A 44 3.80 -1.88 13.00
N GLN A 45 4.91 -1.30 12.53
CA GLN A 45 4.90 -0.04 11.77
C GLN A 45 4.39 -0.22 10.32
N GLY A 46 4.27 -1.43 9.86
CA GLY A 46 3.80 -1.76 8.50
C GLY A 46 2.40 -2.34 8.47
N GLN A 47 1.53 -1.99 9.43
CA GLN A 47 0.15 -2.50 9.47
C GLN A 47 -0.63 -2.22 8.20
N VAL A 48 -0.34 -1.10 7.55
CA VAL A 48 -0.97 -0.72 6.30
C VAL A 48 0.07 -0.06 5.38
N SER A 49 -0.06 -0.31 4.09
CA SER A 49 0.80 0.28 3.08
C SER A 49 -0.01 1.12 2.08
N PHE A 50 0.58 2.23 1.66
CA PHE A 50 -0.03 3.18 0.73
C PHE A 50 0.87 3.36 -0.48
N MET A 51 0.27 3.62 -1.63
CA MET A 51 0.98 3.98 -2.85
C MET A 51 0.18 5.05 -3.60
N GLU A 52 0.86 5.95 -4.29
CA GLU A 52 0.14 6.97 -5.05
C GLU A 52 -0.29 6.45 -6.41
N LEU A 53 -1.50 6.84 -6.81
CA LEU A 53 -2.06 6.46 -8.10
C LEU A 53 -1.21 6.96 -9.27
N GLU A 54 -0.66 8.16 -9.15
CA GLU A 54 0.16 8.80 -10.17
C GLU A 54 1.41 7.96 -10.51
N ALA A 55 2.03 7.35 -9.50
CA ALA A 55 3.15 6.44 -9.72
C ALA A 55 2.73 5.18 -10.47
N LEU A 56 1.56 4.63 -10.13
CA LEU A 56 1.01 3.47 -10.84
C LEU A 56 0.69 3.79 -12.29
N GLU A 57 0.19 4.96 -12.57
CA GLU A 57 -0.09 5.41 -13.93
C GLU A 57 1.17 5.54 -14.77
N GLU A 58 2.26 6.06 -14.19
CA GLU A 58 3.57 6.11 -14.86
C GLU A 58 4.11 4.70 -15.16
N LEU A 59 3.98 3.77 -14.22
CA LEU A 59 4.40 2.39 -14.45
C LEU A 59 3.59 1.71 -15.55
N LYS A 60 2.31 2.00 -15.65
CA LYS A 60 1.46 1.49 -16.72
C LYS A 60 1.89 1.99 -18.10
N LYS A 61 2.36 3.22 -18.19
CA LYS A 61 2.91 3.77 -19.44
C LYS A 61 4.19 3.05 -19.85
N MET A 62 5.01 2.61 -18.90
CA MET A 62 6.26 1.89 -19.16
C MET A 62 6.01 0.43 -19.54
N GLY A 63 5.14 -0.27 -18.81
CA GLY A 63 4.96 -1.71 -18.89
C GLY A 63 3.68 -2.20 -19.57
N GLY A 64 2.79 -1.29 -19.96
CA GLY A 64 1.53 -1.64 -20.60
C GLY A 64 0.31 -1.38 -19.69
N SER A 65 -0.83 -1.10 -20.35
CA SER A 65 -2.07 -0.69 -19.69
C SER A 65 -2.82 -1.81 -18.96
N GLU A 66 -2.38 -3.07 -19.10
CA GLU A 66 -3.06 -4.23 -18.52
C GLU A 66 -2.65 -4.55 -17.10
N VAL A 67 -1.69 -3.82 -16.54
CA VAL A 67 -1.20 -4.03 -15.18
C VAL A 67 -2.26 -3.53 -14.20
N SER A 68 -2.78 -4.44 -13.36
CA SER A 68 -3.73 -4.08 -12.31
C SER A 68 -3.01 -3.38 -11.16
N ASN A 69 -3.68 -2.39 -10.54
CA ASN A 69 -3.14 -1.70 -9.36
C ASN A 69 -2.85 -2.66 -8.20
N SER A 70 -3.58 -3.77 -8.11
CA SER A 70 -3.42 -4.75 -7.02
C SER A 70 -2.12 -5.56 -7.09
N VAL A 71 -1.46 -5.63 -8.25
CA VAL A 71 -0.22 -6.42 -8.40
C VAL A 71 0.94 -5.87 -7.57
N PHE A 72 0.92 -4.60 -7.22
CA PHE A 72 1.97 -3.99 -6.40
C PHE A 72 1.86 -4.34 -4.92
N ARG A 73 0.76 -4.99 -4.52
CA ARG A 73 0.53 -5.48 -3.17
C ARG A 73 0.61 -4.39 -2.10
N ARG A 74 0.21 -3.18 -2.45
CA ARG A 74 -0.04 -2.10 -1.51
C ARG A 74 -1.52 -2.12 -1.14
N ASN A 75 -1.80 -1.87 0.13
CA ASN A 75 -3.18 -1.97 0.65
C ASN A 75 -4.08 -0.86 0.10
N ILE A 76 -3.59 0.37 0.07
CA ILE A 76 -4.39 1.54 -0.22
C ILE A 76 -3.69 2.38 -1.29
N ILE A 77 -4.45 2.73 -2.33
CA ILE A 77 -4.00 3.64 -3.39
C ILE A 77 -4.62 5.00 -3.12
N ILE A 78 -3.78 6.02 -3.01
CA ILE A 78 -4.21 7.41 -2.81
C ILE A 78 -3.79 8.28 -4.00
N SER A 79 -4.46 9.39 -4.20
CA SER A 79 -4.13 10.33 -5.27
C SER A 79 -4.03 11.76 -4.75
N GLY A 80 -3.28 12.59 -5.47
CA GLY A 80 -3.17 14.02 -5.15
C GLY A 80 -2.18 14.36 -4.05
N VAL A 81 -1.48 13.37 -3.47
CA VAL A 81 -0.47 13.59 -2.44
C VAL A 81 0.62 12.53 -2.55
N ASP A 82 1.86 12.95 -2.39
CA ASP A 82 2.98 12.01 -2.28
C ASP A 82 2.94 11.38 -0.88
N PRO A 83 2.79 10.04 -0.76
CA PRO A 83 2.71 9.39 0.54
C PRO A 83 3.88 9.69 1.47
N LEU A 84 5.07 9.95 0.94
CA LEU A 84 6.26 10.18 1.76
C LEU A 84 6.18 11.45 2.61
N ILE A 85 5.38 12.44 2.22
CA ILE A 85 5.20 13.63 3.06
C ILE A 85 4.44 13.32 4.35
N LEU A 86 3.80 12.16 4.41
CA LEU A 86 3.03 11.72 5.57
C LEU A 86 3.90 11.05 6.63
N ILE A 87 5.18 10.80 6.36
CA ILE A 87 6.08 10.21 7.35
C ILE A 87 6.17 11.13 8.58
N GLY A 88 5.92 10.56 9.75
CA GLY A 88 5.89 11.28 11.01
C GLY A 88 4.61 12.08 11.28
N LYS A 89 3.67 12.06 10.33
CA LYS A 89 2.41 12.81 10.45
C LYS A 89 1.24 11.90 10.75
N GLU A 90 0.25 12.45 11.44
CA GLU A 90 -1.03 11.81 11.65
C GLU A 90 -2.01 12.29 10.57
N PHE A 91 -2.82 11.37 10.06
CA PHE A 91 -3.81 11.68 9.04
C PHE A 91 -5.02 10.74 9.15
N LYS A 92 -6.14 11.18 8.61
CA LYS A 92 -7.40 10.42 8.60
C LYS A 92 -7.83 10.08 7.17
N ILE A 93 -8.40 8.91 7.02
CA ILE A 93 -9.15 8.52 5.82
C ILE A 93 -10.43 7.85 6.33
N GLY A 94 -11.59 8.32 5.88
CA GLY A 94 -12.86 7.86 6.43
C GLY A 94 -12.91 8.13 7.93
N THR A 95 -13.19 7.12 8.73
CA THR A 95 -13.20 7.23 10.20
C THR A 95 -11.95 6.67 10.87
N ALA A 96 -11.01 6.13 10.09
CA ALA A 96 -9.75 5.58 10.59
C ALA A 96 -8.66 6.65 10.65
N LYS A 97 -7.78 6.55 11.65
CA LYS A 97 -6.65 7.46 11.83
C LYS A 97 -5.34 6.69 11.75
N PHE A 98 -4.37 7.27 11.08
CA PHE A 98 -3.08 6.65 10.80
C PHE A 98 -1.92 7.55 11.20
N LYS A 99 -0.75 6.92 11.37
CA LYS A 99 0.52 7.63 11.46
C LYS A 99 1.48 7.05 10.44
N GLY A 100 1.99 7.90 9.56
CA GLY A 100 3.04 7.51 8.62
C GLY A 100 4.33 7.20 9.36
N CYS A 101 4.93 6.06 9.09
CA CYS A 101 6.10 5.58 9.81
C CYS A 101 7.36 5.58 8.98
N VAL A 102 7.34 4.90 7.84
CA VAL A 102 8.54 4.68 7.03
C VAL A 102 8.14 4.45 5.58
N ASP A 103 9.06 4.73 4.66
CA ASP A 103 8.86 4.42 3.25
C ASP A 103 8.69 2.91 3.05
N CYS A 104 7.93 2.55 2.04
CA CYS A 104 7.78 1.16 1.62
C CYS A 104 8.71 0.89 0.45
N THR A 105 9.89 0.36 0.75
CA THR A 105 10.92 0.11 -0.26
C THR A 105 10.42 -0.84 -1.34
N PRO A 106 10.60 -0.51 -2.63
CA PRO A 106 10.27 -1.44 -3.70
C PRO A 106 11.24 -2.62 -3.69
N CYS A 107 10.84 -3.73 -4.31
CA CYS A 107 11.69 -4.91 -4.45
C CYS A 107 11.63 -5.46 -5.88
N ALA A 108 12.49 -6.44 -6.18
CA ALA A 108 12.58 -7.04 -7.50
C ALA A 108 11.25 -7.63 -8.00
N TRP A 109 10.31 -7.93 -7.12
CA TRP A 109 8.96 -8.32 -7.47
C TRP A 109 8.28 -7.30 -8.41
N MET A 110 8.64 -6.03 -8.30
CA MET A 110 8.05 -4.96 -9.12
C MET A 110 8.32 -5.17 -10.61
N ASP A 111 9.49 -5.65 -10.98
CA ASP A 111 9.80 -5.97 -12.39
C ASP A 111 8.95 -7.13 -12.90
N PHE A 112 8.75 -8.14 -12.06
CA PHE A 112 7.87 -9.26 -12.38
C PHE A 112 6.41 -8.81 -12.53
N ALA A 113 5.95 -7.96 -11.63
CA ALA A 113 4.55 -7.53 -11.59
C ALA A 113 4.20 -6.51 -12.68
N ALA A 114 5.11 -5.60 -12.99
CA ALA A 114 4.83 -4.42 -13.83
C ALA A 114 5.72 -4.30 -15.07
N GLY A 115 6.68 -5.20 -15.24
CA GLY A 115 7.61 -5.16 -16.37
C GLY A 115 9.00 -4.66 -16.02
N ASP A 116 9.96 -4.96 -16.86
CA ASP A 116 11.36 -4.59 -16.66
C ASP A 116 11.53 -3.08 -16.50
N GLY A 117 12.30 -2.68 -15.51
CA GLY A 117 12.55 -1.28 -15.17
C GLY A 117 11.63 -0.70 -14.10
N ALA A 118 10.54 -1.38 -13.70
CA ALA A 118 9.62 -0.88 -12.70
C ALA A 118 10.30 -0.68 -11.33
N PHE A 119 11.09 -1.66 -10.90
CA PHE A 119 11.85 -1.57 -9.66
C PHE A 119 12.79 -0.36 -9.65
N ASN A 120 13.59 -0.20 -10.70
CA ASN A 120 14.54 0.90 -10.78
C ASN A 120 13.84 2.26 -10.78
N TRP A 121 12.77 2.38 -11.57
CA TRP A 121 12.01 3.62 -11.62
C TRP A 121 11.43 4.01 -10.27
N LEU A 122 10.79 3.05 -9.57
CA LEU A 122 10.24 3.28 -8.25
C LEU A 122 11.30 3.68 -7.23
N ASN A 123 12.45 3.01 -7.27
CA ASN A 123 13.55 3.27 -6.36
C ASN A 123 14.20 4.63 -6.62
N GLU A 124 14.48 4.97 -7.87
CA GLU A 124 15.10 6.23 -8.24
C GLU A 124 14.21 7.44 -7.96
N ASN A 125 12.89 7.27 -8.08
CA ASN A 125 11.91 8.33 -7.86
C ASN A 125 11.30 8.33 -6.45
N ASN A 126 11.72 7.42 -5.57
CA ASN A 126 11.18 7.26 -4.22
C ASN A 126 9.67 7.05 -4.21
N LYS A 127 9.16 6.20 -5.10
CA LYS A 127 7.74 5.96 -5.31
C LYS A 127 7.25 4.57 -4.84
N GLY A 128 8.04 3.90 -4.01
CA GLY A 128 7.65 2.59 -3.46
C GLY A 128 6.45 2.63 -2.51
N GLY A 129 6.14 3.78 -1.96
CA GLY A 129 5.00 3.98 -1.08
C GLY A 129 5.36 4.22 0.39
N LEU A 130 4.35 4.14 1.23
CA LEU A 130 4.44 4.44 2.67
C LEU A 130 3.95 3.25 3.48
N ARG A 131 4.59 3.00 4.61
CA ARG A 131 4.07 2.12 5.66
C ARG A 131 3.58 2.95 6.83
N ALA A 132 2.45 2.58 7.39
CA ALA A 132 1.82 3.32 8.48
C ALA A 132 1.24 2.41 9.55
N GLN A 133 1.06 2.98 10.74
CA GLN A 133 0.32 2.38 11.84
C GLN A 133 -1.11 2.90 11.82
N ILE A 134 -2.02 2.09 12.32
CA ILE A 134 -3.41 2.48 12.57
C ILE A 134 -3.49 2.95 14.02
N LEU A 135 -3.81 4.23 14.23
CA LEU A 135 -3.93 4.82 15.56
C LEU A 135 -5.34 4.73 16.13
N GLU A 136 -6.35 4.91 15.27
CA GLU A 136 -7.75 4.79 15.65
C GLU A 136 -8.47 3.90 14.68
N SER A 137 -9.20 2.94 15.19
CA SER A 137 -10.01 2.02 14.40
C SER A 137 -11.12 2.76 13.67
N GLY A 138 -11.45 2.29 12.49
CA GLY A 138 -12.49 2.89 11.66
C GLY A 138 -12.63 2.19 10.33
N THR A 139 -13.45 2.75 9.46
CA THR A 139 -13.70 2.23 8.13
C THR A 139 -13.31 3.24 7.07
N MET A 140 -12.86 2.73 5.94
CA MET A 140 -12.53 3.51 4.74
C MET A 140 -13.24 2.90 3.55
N LYS A 141 -13.66 3.75 2.64
CA LYS A 141 -14.23 3.32 1.36
C LYS A 141 -13.60 4.11 0.21
N ILE A 142 -13.71 3.55 -0.98
CA ILE A 142 -13.24 4.21 -2.20
C ILE A 142 -13.94 5.57 -2.32
N GLY A 143 -13.15 6.62 -2.58
CA GLY A 143 -13.64 7.99 -2.66
C GLY A 143 -13.47 8.81 -1.39
N ASP A 144 -13.12 8.18 -0.27
CA ASP A 144 -12.87 8.92 0.97
C ASP A 144 -11.66 9.84 0.84
N SER A 145 -11.77 11.02 1.43
CA SER A 145 -10.69 12.02 1.44
C SER A 145 -9.66 11.73 2.52
N LEU A 146 -8.40 12.03 2.22
CA LEU A 146 -7.30 12.00 3.18
C LEU A 146 -7.12 13.40 3.77
N THR A 147 -7.11 13.50 5.10
CA THR A 147 -6.91 14.76 5.82
C THR A 147 -5.70 14.66 6.72
N ILE A 148 -4.72 15.54 6.53
CA ILE A 148 -3.53 15.61 7.39
C ILE A 148 -3.90 16.37 8.66
N LEU A 149 -3.56 15.79 9.82
CA LEU A 149 -3.91 16.34 11.13
C LEU A 149 -2.77 17.09 11.80
N THR A 150 -1.53 16.72 11.49
CA THR A 150 -0.34 17.32 12.14
C THR A 150 0.73 17.65 11.14
#